data_168b1c1e381bf4d0b3c0dd44c2178ae9
#
_entry.id   168b1c1e381bf4d0b3c0dd44c2178ae9
#
_cell.length_a   1.000
_cell.length_b   1.000
_cell.length_c   1.000
_cell.angle_alpha   90.00
_cell.angle_beta   90.00
_cell.angle_gamma   90.00
#
_symmetry.space_group_name_H-M   'P 1'
#
loop_
_entity.id
_entity.type
_entity.pdbx_description
1 polymer ?
#
loop_
_entity_poly.entity_id
_entity_poly.type
_entity_poly.pdbx_seq_one_letter_code
_entity_poly.pdbx_strand_id
1 'polypeptide(L)'
;PSLPPVVISHGLWDSPSSFLGWAQHLASHGAPVFLPRHAGSDRNQQIEMLAGHASPPAPEEFLRRPREVKAVLDGLEAGAIPAAAGITPRNVVFIGHSWGATTALQLAGARSISAELWNACKDPEHPNRNLSWVLQCSFLPAANASSFADPRISRVVAVSPPQALVFAAGLADLKLPVLVVAGSSDLVVPPKPEALLPFGQYPKNGSALVLAERGTHFNLPAGADTNGGPLRALLLQWLSAKPLDANSGITDPTGLQLRFAGAR
;
A
#
# COMPACT_ATOMS: atom_id res chain seq x y z
N PRO A 1 -19.70 0.66 -17.85
CA PRO A 1 -19.60 0.30 -16.45
C PRO A 1 -18.76 1.33 -15.72
N SER A 2 -19.29 1.87 -14.62
CA SER A 2 -18.56 2.77 -13.73
C SER A 2 -17.37 2.01 -13.11
N LEU A 3 -16.23 2.71 -12.95
CA LEU A 3 -15.10 2.14 -12.22
C LEU A 3 -15.44 1.94 -10.73
N PRO A 4 -14.82 0.97 -10.06
CA PRO A 4 -15.08 0.72 -8.65
C PRO A 4 -14.61 1.88 -7.76
N PRO A 5 -15.17 2.03 -6.56
CA PRO A 5 -14.63 2.97 -5.56
C PRO A 5 -13.19 2.62 -5.22
N VAL A 6 -12.39 3.65 -4.96
CA VAL A 6 -10.96 3.54 -4.63
C VAL A 6 -10.69 4.17 -3.28
N VAL A 7 -9.91 3.50 -2.45
CA VAL A 7 -9.34 4.08 -1.23
C VAL A 7 -7.83 4.13 -1.38
N ILE A 8 -7.21 5.29 -1.14
CA ILE A 8 -5.76 5.46 -1.23
C ILE A 8 -5.19 5.80 0.15
N SER A 9 -4.28 4.97 0.67
CA SER A 9 -3.64 5.12 1.97
C SER A 9 -2.19 5.55 1.84
N HIS A 10 -1.84 6.63 2.53
CA HIS A 10 -0.51 7.21 2.53
C HIS A 10 0.49 6.43 3.40
N GLY A 11 1.79 6.68 3.16
CA GLY A 11 2.90 6.12 3.93
C GLY A 11 3.03 6.68 5.35
N LEU A 12 4.05 6.21 6.07
CA LEU A 12 4.43 6.78 7.36
C LEU A 12 4.91 8.21 7.16
N TRP A 13 4.42 9.15 7.99
CA TRP A 13 4.77 10.57 7.95
C TRP A 13 4.45 11.29 6.64
N ASP A 14 3.53 10.73 5.88
CA ASP A 14 3.02 11.29 4.64
C ASP A 14 1.58 11.82 4.83
N SER A 15 0.94 12.25 3.77
CA SER A 15 -0.41 12.81 3.83
C SER A 15 -1.23 12.46 2.59
N PRO A 16 -2.57 12.59 2.66
CA PRO A 16 -3.44 12.43 1.51
C PRO A 16 -3.05 13.29 0.30
N SER A 17 -2.46 14.47 0.53
CA SER A 17 -2.07 15.40 -0.53
C SER A 17 -1.00 14.84 -1.48
N SER A 18 -0.18 13.90 -1.03
CA SER A 18 0.83 13.25 -1.86
C SER A 18 0.24 12.35 -2.96
N PHE A 19 -1.06 12.10 -2.93
CA PHE A 19 -1.76 11.21 -3.86
C PHE A 19 -2.87 11.91 -4.66
N LEU A 20 -2.94 13.23 -4.60
CA LEU A 20 -3.97 14.00 -5.32
C LEU A 20 -3.91 13.78 -6.83
N GLY A 21 -2.72 13.64 -7.41
CA GLY A 21 -2.57 13.35 -8.83
C GLY A 21 -3.22 12.01 -9.22
N TRP A 22 -2.95 10.94 -8.48
CA TRP A 22 -3.63 9.65 -8.72
C TRP A 22 -5.13 9.76 -8.50
N ALA A 23 -5.56 10.41 -7.41
CA ALA A 23 -6.97 10.55 -7.08
C ALA A 23 -7.74 11.31 -8.16
N GLN A 24 -7.22 12.45 -8.62
CA GLN A 24 -7.83 13.25 -9.69
C GLN A 24 -7.88 12.50 -11.02
N HIS A 25 -6.79 11.78 -11.37
CA HIS A 25 -6.77 10.98 -12.58
C HIS A 25 -7.81 9.86 -12.54
N LEU A 26 -7.88 9.09 -11.47
CA LEU A 26 -8.85 8.01 -11.34
C LEU A 26 -10.30 8.55 -11.29
N ALA A 27 -10.51 9.68 -10.61
CA ALA A 27 -11.82 10.34 -10.55
C ALA A 27 -12.26 10.86 -11.91
N SER A 28 -11.35 11.41 -12.73
CA SER A 28 -11.65 11.86 -14.09
C SER A 28 -12.07 10.73 -15.03
N HIS A 29 -11.75 9.47 -14.66
CA HIS A 29 -12.21 8.27 -15.36
C HIS A 29 -13.45 7.62 -14.72
N GLY A 30 -14.07 8.30 -13.74
CA GLY A 30 -15.33 7.88 -13.13
C GLY A 30 -15.20 6.97 -11.91
N ALA A 31 -14.03 6.88 -11.28
CA ALA A 31 -13.86 6.18 -10.00
C ALA A 31 -14.13 7.15 -8.83
N PRO A 32 -15.03 6.85 -7.89
CA PRO A 32 -15.06 7.54 -6.61
C PRO A 32 -13.78 7.26 -5.82
N VAL A 33 -13.08 8.30 -5.34
CA VAL A 33 -11.78 8.15 -4.67
C VAL A 33 -11.83 8.75 -3.26
N PHE A 34 -11.33 8.00 -2.29
CA PHE A 34 -11.27 8.37 -0.88
C PHE A 34 -9.82 8.32 -0.39
N LEU A 35 -9.42 9.36 0.32
CA LEU A 35 -8.06 9.55 0.84
C LEU A 35 -8.11 9.71 2.36
N PRO A 36 -8.20 8.61 3.14
CA PRO A 36 -8.17 8.69 4.59
C PRO A 36 -6.84 9.27 5.10
N ARG A 37 -6.92 10.05 6.18
CA ARG A 37 -5.77 10.52 6.92
C ARG A 37 -5.55 9.65 8.16
N HIS A 38 -4.35 9.13 8.33
CA HIS A 38 -3.94 8.35 9.48
C HIS A 38 -3.23 9.26 10.50
N ALA A 39 -4.00 9.93 11.36
CA ALA A 39 -3.53 11.01 12.21
C ALA A 39 -2.39 10.62 13.17
N GLY A 40 -2.33 9.36 13.62
CA GLY A 40 -1.26 8.87 14.51
C GLY A 40 0.09 8.64 13.82
N SER A 41 0.16 8.77 12.51
CA SER A 41 1.35 8.48 11.72
C SER A 41 1.44 9.30 10.43
N ASP A 42 0.76 10.44 10.39
CA ASP A 42 0.77 11.37 9.25
C ASP A 42 1.88 12.43 9.36
N ARG A 43 1.90 13.36 8.40
CA ARG A 43 2.85 14.47 8.36
C ARG A 43 2.73 15.39 9.57
N ASN A 44 1.53 15.62 10.09
CA ASN A 44 1.35 16.48 11.27
C ASN A 44 1.96 15.81 12.50
N GLN A 45 1.75 14.52 12.67
CA GLN A 45 2.38 13.75 13.74
C GLN A 45 3.92 13.82 13.65
N GLN A 46 4.48 13.77 12.43
CA GLN A 46 5.93 13.95 12.23
C GLN A 46 6.41 15.32 12.65
N ILE A 47 5.69 16.37 12.27
CA ILE A 47 6.05 17.75 12.64
C ILE A 47 6.05 17.92 14.17
N GLU A 48 4.99 17.47 14.84
CA GLU A 48 4.87 17.53 16.29
C GLU A 48 5.96 16.71 17.00
N MET A 49 6.30 15.53 16.46
CA MET A 49 7.38 14.71 16.98
C MET A 49 8.74 15.41 16.84
N LEU A 50 9.04 15.98 15.69
CA LEU A 50 10.30 16.69 15.45
C LEU A 50 10.41 17.97 16.29
N ALA A 51 9.28 18.59 16.63
CA ALA A 51 9.20 19.71 17.56
C ALA A 51 9.30 19.30 19.05
N GLY A 52 9.34 18.01 19.34
CA GLY A 52 9.37 17.50 20.72
C GLY A 52 8.01 17.50 21.42
N HIS A 53 6.92 17.73 20.71
CA HIS A 53 5.56 17.81 21.25
C HIS A 53 4.82 16.47 21.21
N ALA A 54 5.29 15.49 20.44
CA ALA A 54 4.69 14.17 20.33
C ALA A 54 5.75 13.06 20.36
N SER A 55 5.34 11.88 20.77
CA SER A 55 6.16 10.67 20.66
C SER A 55 6.18 10.16 19.21
N PRO A 56 7.16 9.31 18.82
CA PRO A 56 7.09 8.56 17.56
C PRO A 56 5.77 7.80 17.43
N PRO A 57 5.35 7.44 16.21
CA PRO A 57 4.17 6.62 16.00
C PRO A 57 4.19 5.35 16.85
N ALA A 58 3.10 5.12 17.57
CA ALA A 58 2.99 3.94 18.43
C ALA A 58 2.91 2.65 17.61
N PRO A 59 3.40 1.50 18.13
CA PRO A 59 3.30 0.21 17.45
C PRO A 59 1.86 -0.14 17.03
N GLU A 60 0.86 0.32 17.78
CA GLU A 60 -0.56 0.12 17.53
C GLU A 60 -1.06 0.71 16.21
N GLU A 61 -0.29 1.63 15.59
CA GLU A 61 -0.60 2.14 14.24
C GLU A 61 -0.68 0.98 13.21
N PHE A 62 0.07 -0.10 13.42
CA PHE A 62 -0.05 -1.31 12.62
C PHE A 62 -1.47 -1.91 12.61
N LEU A 63 -2.18 -1.81 13.74
CA LEU A 63 -3.55 -2.30 13.88
C LEU A 63 -4.60 -1.20 13.62
N ARG A 64 -4.24 0.05 13.86
CA ARG A 64 -5.15 1.19 13.74
C ARG A 64 -5.49 1.48 12.29
N ARG A 65 -4.50 1.56 11.41
CA ARG A 65 -4.71 1.91 10.00
C ARG A 65 -5.72 1.03 9.26
N PRO A 66 -5.65 -0.32 9.30
CA PRO A 66 -6.69 -1.12 8.66
C PRO A 66 -8.07 -0.95 9.29
N ARG A 67 -8.17 -0.63 10.60
CA ARG A 67 -9.45 -0.32 11.26
C ARG A 67 -10.01 1.02 10.80
N GLU A 68 -9.17 2.04 10.62
CA GLU A 68 -9.58 3.34 10.09
C GLU A 68 -10.12 3.21 8.66
N VAL A 69 -9.50 2.38 7.83
CA VAL A 69 -10.01 2.09 6.48
C VAL A 69 -11.38 1.41 6.56
N LYS A 70 -11.53 0.41 7.41
CA LYS A 70 -12.83 -0.25 7.63
C LYS A 70 -13.89 0.75 8.08
N ALA A 71 -13.56 1.66 8.99
CA ALA A 71 -14.47 2.71 9.44
C ALA A 71 -14.92 3.65 8.29
N VAL A 72 -14.02 3.96 7.33
CA VAL A 72 -14.42 4.69 6.12
C VAL A 72 -15.43 3.89 5.30
N LEU A 73 -15.18 2.60 5.09
CA LEU A 73 -16.10 1.72 4.35
C LEU A 73 -17.45 1.56 5.09
N ASP A 74 -17.43 1.44 6.41
CA ASP A 74 -18.64 1.39 7.24
C ASP A 74 -19.45 2.70 7.13
N GLY A 75 -18.77 3.84 7.15
CA GLY A 75 -19.37 5.16 6.96
C GLY A 75 -20.02 5.34 5.58
N LEU A 76 -19.40 4.81 4.53
CA LEU A 76 -19.97 4.79 3.18
C LEU A 76 -21.21 3.91 3.11
N GLU A 77 -21.15 2.73 3.70
CA GLU A 77 -22.28 1.77 3.72
C GLU A 77 -23.48 2.31 4.51
N ALA A 78 -23.21 3.01 5.60
CA ALA A 78 -24.23 3.67 6.42
C ALA A 78 -24.75 5.00 5.83
N GLY A 79 -24.17 5.49 4.72
CA GLY A 79 -24.52 6.81 4.17
C GLY A 79 -24.09 7.97 5.07
N ALA A 80 -23.17 7.76 6.00
CA ALA A 80 -22.72 8.75 6.97
C ALA A 80 -21.73 9.78 6.39
N ILE A 81 -21.35 9.65 5.12
CA ILE A 81 -20.46 10.57 4.40
C ILE A 81 -21.29 11.33 3.35
N PRO A 82 -21.80 12.54 3.65
CA PRO A 82 -22.72 13.24 2.75
C PRO A 82 -22.17 13.50 1.35
N ALA A 83 -20.86 13.80 1.24
CA ALA A 83 -20.19 14.01 -0.04
C ALA A 83 -20.08 12.73 -0.89
N ALA A 84 -20.36 11.57 -0.33
CA ALA A 84 -20.32 10.28 -1.01
C ALA A 84 -21.72 9.63 -1.10
N ALA A 85 -22.79 10.42 -1.01
CA ALA A 85 -24.15 9.92 -1.09
C ALA A 85 -24.37 9.08 -2.36
N GLY A 86 -24.91 7.88 -2.20
CA GLY A 86 -25.16 6.94 -3.30
C GLY A 86 -23.99 6.07 -3.70
N ILE A 87 -22.80 6.26 -3.10
CA ILE A 87 -21.65 5.39 -3.35
C ILE A 87 -21.73 4.18 -2.40
N THR A 88 -21.84 2.99 -2.97
CA THR A 88 -21.81 1.73 -2.22
C THR A 88 -20.39 1.17 -2.21
N PRO A 89 -19.81 0.83 -1.04
CA PRO A 89 -18.45 0.30 -0.95
C PRO A 89 -18.42 -1.19 -1.32
N ARG A 90 -18.63 -1.49 -2.59
CA ARG A 90 -18.56 -2.84 -3.16
C ARG A 90 -17.47 -2.91 -4.21
N ASN A 91 -16.74 -4.02 -4.24
CA ASN A 91 -15.63 -4.23 -5.17
C ASN A 91 -14.55 -3.14 -5.07
N VAL A 92 -14.37 -2.56 -3.90
CA VAL A 92 -13.41 -1.47 -3.65
C VAL A 92 -12.00 -1.92 -4.06
N VAL A 93 -11.28 -1.03 -4.74
CA VAL A 93 -9.85 -1.20 -4.97
C VAL A 93 -9.10 -0.37 -3.93
N PHE A 94 -8.23 -1.03 -3.18
CA PHE A 94 -7.41 -0.35 -2.19
C PHE A 94 -5.99 -0.14 -2.75
N ILE A 95 -5.49 1.09 -2.67
CA ILE A 95 -4.14 1.47 -3.11
C ILE A 95 -3.38 1.96 -1.88
N GLY A 96 -2.22 1.40 -1.63
CA GLY A 96 -1.35 1.85 -0.55
C GLY A 96 0.07 2.12 -1.02
N HIS A 97 0.71 3.10 -0.42
CA HIS A 97 2.13 3.39 -0.61
C HIS A 97 2.87 3.22 0.71
N SER A 98 4.08 2.61 0.67
CA SER A 98 4.92 2.43 1.84
C SER A 98 4.13 1.73 2.98
N TRP A 99 4.01 2.34 4.14
CA TRP A 99 3.21 1.79 5.25
C TRP A 99 1.72 1.64 4.91
N GLY A 100 1.19 2.47 3.99
CA GLY A 100 -0.14 2.26 3.40
C GLY A 100 -0.23 0.99 2.57
N ALA A 101 0.87 0.58 1.92
CA ALA A 101 0.93 -0.68 1.20
C ALA A 101 0.98 -1.89 2.15
N THR A 102 1.63 -1.77 3.31
CA THR A 102 1.50 -2.77 4.40
C THR A 102 0.03 -2.92 4.83
N THR A 103 -0.68 -1.79 4.99
CA THR A 103 -2.13 -1.80 5.27
C THR A 103 -2.93 -2.48 4.14
N ALA A 104 -2.56 -2.25 2.87
CA ALA A 104 -3.19 -2.91 1.73
C ALA A 104 -3.07 -4.45 1.82
N LEU A 105 -1.90 -4.95 2.18
CA LEU A 105 -1.66 -6.38 2.34
C LEU A 105 -2.45 -6.97 3.51
N GLN A 106 -2.58 -6.25 4.65
CA GLN A 106 -3.44 -6.66 5.76
C GLN A 106 -4.90 -6.81 5.32
N LEU A 107 -5.41 -5.82 4.59
CA LEU A 107 -6.78 -5.83 4.06
C LEU A 107 -7.00 -6.90 2.99
N ALA A 108 -5.94 -7.30 2.27
CA ALA A 108 -5.96 -8.41 1.32
C ALA A 108 -5.87 -9.79 1.99
N GLY A 109 -5.62 -9.84 3.29
CA GLY A 109 -5.62 -11.08 4.08
C GLY A 109 -4.26 -11.55 4.57
N ALA A 110 -3.16 -10.83 4.30
CA ALA A 110 -1.87 -11.15 4.90
C ALA A 110 -1.96 -11.09 6.43
N ARG A 111 -1.36 -12.08 7.08
CA ARG A 111 -1.29 -12.16 8.55
C ARG A 111 0.12 -11.94 9.03
N SER A 112 0.28 -11.15 10.08
CA SER A 112 1.60 -10.98 10.68
C SER A 112 1.98 -12.21 11.51
N ILE A 113 3.25 -12.62 11.40
CA ILE A 113 3.83 -13.74 12.14
C ILE A 113 4.93 -13.16 13.04
N SER A 114 4.58 -12.88 14.30
CA SER A 114 5.40 -12.04 15.16
C SER A 114 6.50 -12.73 15.97
N ALA A 115 6.33 -14.01 16.36
CA ALA A 115 7.19 -14.60 17.39
C ALA A 115 8.65 -14.83 16.95
N GLU A 116 8.86 -15.32 15.72
CA GLU A 116 10.21 -15.60 15.21
C GLU A 116 10.97 -14.31 14.82
N LEU A 117 10.23 -13.25 14.52
CA LEU A 117 10.75 -11.99 13.99
C LEU A 117 11.36 -11.10 15.07
N TRP A 118 10.92 -11.23 16.33
CA TRP A 118 11.49 -10.51 17.45
C TRP A 118 13.00 -10.76 17.63
N ASN A 119 13.46 -11.99 17.44
CA ASN A 119 14.87 -12.30 17.55
C ASN A 119 15.69 -11.64 16.44
N ALA A 120 15.15 -11.65 15.22
CA ALA A 120 15.76 -10.95 14.08
C ALA A 120 15.85 -9.43 14.29
N CYS A 121 14.85 -8.82 14.92
CA CYS A 121 14.87 -7.39 15.24
C CYS A 121 15.91 -7.01 16.31
N LYS A 122 16.25 -7.93 17.20
CA LYS A 122 17.25 -7.72 18.26
C LYS A 122 18.69 -7.87 17.78
N ASP A 123 18.90 -8.47 16.61
CA ASP A 123 20.22 -8.67 16.03
C ASP A 123 20.67 -7.42 15.25
N PRO A 124 21.63 -6.61 15.77
CA PRO A 124 22.11 -5.43 15.07
C PRO A 124 22.95 -5.76 13.83
N GLU A 125 23.52 -6.97 13.77
CA GLU A 125 24.37 -7.45 12.68
C GLU A 125 23.60 -8.27 11.63
N HIS A 126 22.26 -8.31 11.72
CA HIS A 126 21.46 -9.10 10.80
C HIS A 126 21.70 -8.68 9.33
N PRO A 127 22.06 -9.61 8.41
CA PRO A 127 22.53 -9.28 7.07
C PRO A 127 21.47 -8.58 6.19
N ASN A 128 20.20 -8.73 6.51
CA ASN A 128 19.09 -8.07 5.80
C ASN A 128 18.66 -6.75 6.45
N ARG A 129 19.40 -6.25 7.45
CA ARG A 129 19.05 -5.02 8.15
C ARG A 129 19.15 -3.82 7.21
N ASN A 130 18.04 -3.21 6.93
CA ASN A 130 17.90 -2.00 6.12
C ASN A 130 16.88 -1.07 6.76
N LEU A 131 16.59 0.09 6.16
CA LEU A 131 15.67 1.05 6.75
C LEU A 131 14.24 0.50 6.87
N SER A 132 13.74 -0.22 5.85
CA SER A 132 12.44 -0.89 5.90
C SER A 132 12.36 -1.91 7.06
N TRP A 133 13.43 -2.68 7.25
CA TRP A 133 13.54 -3.63 8.36
C TRP A 133 13.40 -2.94 9.72
N VAL A 134 14.13 -1.84 9.93
CA VAL A 134 14.07 -1.07 11.19
C VAL A 134 12.66 -0.52 11.42
N LEU A 135 12.01 0.02 10.38
CA LEU A 135 10.63 0.48 10.46
C LEU A 135 9.66 -0.65 10.83
N GLN A 136 9.78 -1.81 10.19
CA GLN A 136 8.94 -2.97 10.50
C GLN A 136 9.13 -3.42 11.94
N CYS A 137 10.37 -3.46 12.44
CA CYS A 137 10.67 -3.80 13.83
C CYS A 137 9.99 -2.86 14.84
N SER A 138 9.84 -1.58 14.50
CA SER A 138 9.18 -0.60 15.40
C SER A 138 7.70 -0.92 15.64
N PHE A 139 7.04 -1.61 14.70
CA PHE A 139 5.62 -1.95 14.78
C PHE A 139 5.33 -3.40 15.18
N LEU A 140 6.36 -4.27 15.21
CA LEU A 140 6.21 -5.67 15.62
C LEU A 140 5.56 -5.88 16.99
N PRO A 141 5.79 -5.04 18.04
CA PRO A 141 5.14 -5.22 19.32
C PRO A 141 3.62 -5.32 19.25
N ALA A 142 2.99 -4.63 18.30
CA ALA A 142 1.55 -4.70 18.08
C ALA A 142 1.14 -5.75 17.04
N ALA A 143 2.10 -6.29 16.27
CA ALA A 143 1.79 -7.29 15.26
C ALA A 143 1.23 -8.56 15.89
N ASN A 144 0.10 -9.01 15.36
CA ASN A 144 -0.56 -10.25 15.79
C ASN A 144 -1.15 -10.98 14.59
N ALA A 145 -1.55 -12.23 14.77
CA ALA A 145 -2.09 -13.09 13.72
C ALA A 145 -3.53 -12.73 13.31
N SER A 146 -4.09 -11.62 13.75
CA SER A 146 -5.44 -11.20 13.41
C SER A 146 -5.56 -10.92 11.91
N SER A 147 -6.65 -11.36 11.32
CA SER A 147 -6.99 -11.04 9.94
C SER A 147 -7.72 -9.70 9.86
N PHE A 148 -7.28 -8.85 8.97
CA PHE A 148 -7.94 -7.59 8.64
C PHE A 148 -8.65 -7.64 7.28
N ALA A 149 -8.71 -8.81 6.63
CA ALA A 149 -9.42 -8.96 5.37
C ALA A 149 -10.83 -8.34 5.44
N ASP A 150 -11.20 -7.61 4.40
CA ASP A 150 -12.50 -6.97 4.29
C ASP A 150 -13.19 -7.41 2.98
N PRO A 151 -14.38 -8.03 3.05
CA PRO A 151 -15.06 -8.58 1.87
C PRO A 151 -15.52 -7.52 0.87
N ARG A 152 -15.55 -6.24 1.25
CA ARG A 152 -15.88 -5.13 0.35
C ARG A 152 -14.73 -4.77 -0.59
N ILE A 153 -13.50 -5.18 -0.26
CA ILE A 153 -12.31 -4.98 -1.08
C ILE A 153 -12.15 -6.15 -2.03
N SER A 154 -11.97 -5.89 -3.31
CA SER A 154 -11.85 -6.92 -4.35
C SER A 154 -10.42 -7.15 -4.83
N ARG A 155 -9.57 -6.13 -4.75
CA ARG A 155 -8.16 -6.17 -5.14
C ARG A 155 -7.39 -5.02 -4.51
N VAL A 156 -6.08 -5.16 -4.44
CA VAL A 156 -5.22 -4.12 -3.85
C VAL A 156 -4.03 -3.79 -4.74
N VAL A 157 -3.50 -2.58 -4.56
CA VAL A 157 -2.20 -2.15 -5.09
C VAL A 157 -1.29 -1.82 -3.91
N ALA A 158 -0.14 -2.45 -3.86
CA ALA A 158 0.88 -2.25 -2.84
C ALA A 158 2.13 -1.65 -3.49
N VAL A 159 2.31 -0.32 -3.34
CA VAL A 159 3.46 0.41 -3.90
C VAL A 159 4.54 0.53 -2.83
N SER A 160 5.73 0.01 -3.10
CA SER A 160 6.86 -0.04 -2.17
C SER A 160 6.49 -0.57 -0.76
N PRO A 161 5.93 -1.79 -0.64
CA PRO A 161 5.43 -2.32 0.62
C PRO A 161 6.54 -2.77 1.56
N PRO A 162 6.68 -2.22 2.78
CA PRO A 162 7.38 -2.90 3.87
C PRO A 162 6.60 -4.19 4.26
N GLN A 163 7.13 -5.37 3.95
CA GLN A 163 6.35 -6.60 4.09
C GLN A 163 7.14 -7.84 4.53
N ALA A 164 8.44 -7.87 4.22
CA ALA A 164 9.23 -9.09 4.36
C ALA A 164 9.27 -9.60 5.80
N LEU A 165 9.37 -8.70 6.76
CA LEU A 165 9.49 -9.01 8.18
C LEU A 165 8.12 -9.17 8.85
N VAL A 166 7.22 -8.18 8.68
CA VAL A 166 5.94 -8.18 9.42
C VAL A 166 4.99 -9.29 9.00
N PHE A 167 5.07 -9.76 7.75
CA PHE A 167 4.22 -10.84 7.26
C PHE A 167 4.95 -12.16 7.10
N ALA A 168 6.20 -12.14 6.63
CA ALA A 168 6.96 -13.37 6.38
C ALA A 168 6.11 -14.43 5.67
N ALA A 169 6.01 -15.65 6.20
CA ALA A 169 5.18 -16.71 5.63
C ALA A 169 3.66 -16.38 5.58
N GLY A 170 3.18 -15.39 6.34
CA GLY A 170 1.78 -14.95 6.33
C GLY A 170 1.34 -14.27 5.02
N LEU A 171 2.27 -13.99 4.10
CA LEU A 171 1.94 -13.56 2.73
C LEU A 171 1.24 -14.67 1.94
N ALA A 172 1.42 -15.92 2.30
CA ALA A 172 0.70 -17.05 1.70
C ALA A 172 -0.81 -17.04 2.02
N ASP A 173 -1.22 -16.29 3.04
CA ASP A 173 -2.63 -16.15 3.43
C ASP A 173 -3.41 -15.10 2.63
N LEU A 174 -2.75 -14.39 1.72
CA LEU A 174 -3.39 -13.41 0.85
C LEU A 174 -4.56 -14.03 0.07
N LYS A 175 -5.71 -13.38 0.12
CA LYS A 175 -6.96 -13.86 -0.49
C LYS A 175 -7.31 -13.13 -1.77
N LEU A 176 -6.86 -11.88 -1.90
CA LEU A 176 -7.20 -11.00 -3.00
C LEU A 176 -6.01 -10.87 -3.97
N PRO A 177 -6.27 -10.60 -5.25
CA PRO A 177 -5.22 -10.21 -6.19
C PRO A 177 -4.50 -8.94 -5.73
N VAL A 178 -3.18 -8.97 -5.74
CA VAL A 178 -2.31 -7.86 -5.34
C VAL A 178 -1.43 -7.44 -6.52
N LEU A 179 -1.49 -6.17 -6.88
CA LEU A 179 -0.47 -5.56 -7.73
C LEU A 179 0.63 -4.99 -6.82
N VAL A 180 1.79 -5.62 -6.81
CA VAL A 180 2.97 -5.08 -6.14
C VAL A 180 3.74 -4.20 -7.14
N VAL A 181 4.03 -2.96 -6.76
CA VAL A 181 4.91 -2.07 -7.52
C VAL A 181 6.11 -1.73 -6.65
N ALA A 182 7.31 -1.94 -7.16
CA ALA A 182 8.54 -1.61 -6.44
C ALA A 182 9.46 -0.75 -7.31
N GLY A 183 10.05 0.28 -6.72
CA GLY A 183 11.04 1.11 -7.39
C GLY A 183 12.40 0.43 -7.42
N SER A 184 13.06 0.36 -8.60
CA SER A 184 14.37 -0.30 -8.72
C SER A 184 15.49 0.45 -7.98
N SER A 185 15.27 1.72 -7.66
CA SER A 185 16.20 2.59 -6.91
C SER A 185 15.64 3.00 -5.54
N ASP A 186 14.67 2.27 -5.01
CA ASP A 186 14.11 2.53 -3.68
C ASP A 186 15.09 2.06 -2.59
N LEU A 187 15.66 3.02 -1.86
CA LEU A 187 16.59 2.77 -0.76
C LEU A 187 15.87 2.69 0.61
N VAL A 188 14.63 3.16 0.68
CA VAL A 188 13.82 3.08 1.91
C VAL A 188 13.21 1.69 2.06
N VAL A 189 12.62 1.19 0.96
CA VAL A 189 12.01 -0.14 0.85
C VAL A 189 12.66 -0.87 -0.33
N PRO A 190 13.86 -1.45 -0.12
CA PRO A 190 14.64 -2.03 -1.21
C PRO A 190 13.88 -3.15 -1.94
N PRO A 191 13.83 -3.13 -3.28
CA PRO A 191 12.96 -4.03 -4.06
C PRO A 191 13.30 -5.51 -3.89
N LYS A 192 14.59 -5.87 -3.74
CA LYS A 192 14.98 -7.28 -3.64
C LYS A 192 14.44 -7.94 -2.37
N PRO A 193 14.70 -7.44 -1.13
CA PRO A 193 14.18 -8.06 0.08
C PRO A 193 12.68 -7.80 0.30
N GLU A 194 12.14 -6.69 -0.18
CA GLU A 194 10.77 -6.29 0.17
C GLU A 194 9.73 -6.57 -0.92
N ALA A 195 10.15 -6.90 -2.15
CA ALA A 195 9.20 -7.22 -3.22
C ALA A 195 9.57 -8.52 -3.94
N LEU A 196 10.76 -8.62 -4.53
CA LEU A 196 11.14 -9.74 -5.40
C LEU A 196 11.14 -11.07 -4.66
N LEU A 197 11.77 -11.14 -3.48
CA LEU A 197 11.83 -12.37 -2.69
C LEU A 197 10.47 -12.71 -2.05
N PRO A 198 9.78 -11.78 -1.37
CA PRO A 198 8.49 -12.05 -0.76
C PRO A 198 7.41 -12.45 -1.76
N PHE A 199 7.42 -11.91 -2.98
CA PHE A 199 6.44 -12.23 -4.01
C PHE A 199 6.42 -13.73 -4.36
N GLY A 200 7.53 -14.44 -4.14
CA GLY A 200 7.60 -15.89 -4.26
C GLY A 200 6.61 -16.64 -3.36
N GLN A 201 6.19 -16.05 -2.25
CA GLN A 201 5.28 -16.65 -1.27
C GLN A 201 3.79 -16.35 -1.58
N TYR A 202 3.50 -15.44 -2.51
CA TYR A 202 2.12 -15.09 -2.85
C TYR A 202 1.38 -16.28 -3.46
N PRO A 203 0.10 -16.47 -3.13
CA PRO A 203 -0.71 -17.51 -3.75
C PRO A 203 -0.94 -17.21 -5.24
N LYS A 204 -1.30 -18.25 -5.99
CA LYS A 204 -1.70 -18.12 -7.40
C LYS A 204 -3.15 -17.61 -7.47
N ASN A 205 -3.34 -16.31 -7.33
CA ASN A 205 -4.64 -15.65 -7.23
C ASN A 205 -4.83 -14.47 -8.19
N GLY A 206 -3.97 -14.35 -9.20
CA GLY A 206 -3.96 -13.22 -10.13
C GLY A 206 -3.11 -12.03 -9.67
N SER A 207 -2.24 -12.22 -8.67
CA SER A 207 -1.29 -11.18 -8.24
C SER A 207 -0.19 -10.96 -9.28
N ALA A 208 0.31 -9.73 -9.35
CA ALA A 208 1.36 -9.31 -10.27
C ALA A 208 2.43 -8.46 -9.58
N LEU A 209 3.67 -8.53 -10.08
CA LEU A 209 4.79 -7.73 -9.63
C LEU A 209 5.35 -6.90 -10.79
N VAL A 210 5.42 -5.59 -10.60
CA VAL A 210 5.98 -4.62 -11.55
C VAL A 210 7.13 -3.88 -10.91
N LEU A 211 8.26 -3.78 -11.63
CA LEU A 211 9.37 -2.90 -11.26
C LEU A 211 9.29 -1.60 -12.03
N ALA A 212 9.33 -0.49 -11.30
CA ALA A 212 9.46 0.85 -11.84
C ALA A 212 10.96 1.18 -11.95
N GLU A 213 11.50 1.17 -13.16
CA GLU A 213 12.93 1.43 -13.39
C GLU A 213 13.29 2.86 -13.01
N ARG A 214 14.33 3.02 -12.19
CA ARG A 214 14.71 4.29 -11.56
C ARG A 214 13.66 4.86 -10.61
N GLY A 215 12.62 4.09 -10.30
CA GLY A 215 11.67 4.43 -9.24
C GLY A 215 12.37 4.47 -7.89
N THR A 216 12.11 5.53 -7.13
CA THR A 216 12.55 5.70 -5.74
C THR A 216 11.32 5.69 -4.84
N HIS A 217 11.54 5.67 -3.53
CA HIS A 217 10.42 5.74 -2.56
C HIS A 217 9.57 7.01 -2.72
N PHE A 218 10.18 8.10 -3.19
CA PHE A 218 9.56 9.43 -3.17
C PHE A 218 9.10 9.93 -4.55
N ASN A 219 9.50 9.28 -5.65
CA ASN A 219 9.07 9.69 -7.00
C ASN A 219 7.96 8.81 -7.59
N LEU A 220 7.49 7.79 -6.86
CA LEU A 220 6.34 6.97 -7.26
C LEU A 220 4.99 7.62 -6.91
N PRO A 221 4.80 8.27 -5.72
CA PRO A 221 3.60 9.05 -5.46
C PRO A 221 3.46 10.23 -6.40
N ALA A 222 2.22 10.58 -6.74
CA ALA A 222 1.92 11.58 -7.77
C ALA A 222 1.94 13.04 -7.26
N GLY A 223 1.89 13.26 -5.95
CA GLY A 223 1.77 14.61 -5.39
C GLY A 223 0.63 15.39 -6.00
N ALA A 224 0.87 16.68 -6.26
CA ALA A 224 -0.07 17.59 -6.91
C ALA A 224 0.06 17.64 -8.45
N ASP A 225 0.66 16.62 -9.07
CA ASP A 225 0.79 16.56 -10.52
C ASP A 225 -0.58 16.45 -11.19
N THR A 226 -1.00 17.51 -11.84
CA THR A 226 -2.29 17.62 -12.53
C THR A 226 -2.45 16.62 -13.68
N ASN A 227 -1.35 16.05 -14.18
CA ASN A 227 -1.36 15.01 -15.20
C ASN A 227 -1.55 13.60 -14.63
N GLY A 228 -1.82 13.46 -13.33
CA GLY A 228 -2.07 12.19 -12.67
C GLY A 228 -0.82 11.43 -12.20
N GLY A 229 0.36 11.98 -12.48
CA GLY A 229 1.65 11.47 -12.01
C GLY A 229 2.07 10.10 -12.53
N PRO A 230 3.13 9.54 -11.96
CA PRO A 230 3.60 8.20 -12.29
C PRO A 230 2.58 7.13 -11.89
N LEU A 231 2.65 5.97 -12.54
CA LEU A 231 1.80 4.79 -12.35
C LEU A 231 0.32 4.97 -12.75
N ARG A 232 -0.14 6.16 -13.14
CA ARG A 232 -1.56 6.43 -13.42
C ARG A 232 -2.20 5.45 -14.41
N ALA A 233 -1.51 5.12 -15.49
CA ALA A 233 -2.01 4.20 -16.51
C ALA A 233 -2.09 2.76 -15.97
N LEU A 234 -1.09 2.34 -15.21
CA LEU A 234 -1.06 1.03 -14.55
C LEU A 234 -2.19 0.90 -13.52
N LEU A 235 -2.40 1.94 -12.70
CA LEU A 235 -3.47 1.98 -11.72
C LEU A 235 -4.85 1.86 -12.39
N LEU A 236 -5.09 2.63 -13.46
CA LEU A 236 -6.34 2.59 -14.21
C LEU A 236 -6.57 1.22 -14.87
N GLN A 237 -5.52 0.61 -15.42
CA GLN A 237 -5.60 -0.74 -15.99
C GLN A 237 -5.98 -1.76 -14.91
N TRP A 238 -5.37 -1.68 -13.72
CA TRP A 238 -5.67 -2.57 -12.60
C TRP A 238 -7.11 -2.40 -12.09
N LEU A 239 -7.60 -1.17 -12.00
CA LEU A 239 -9.00 -0.88 -11.64
C LEU A 239 -9.98 -1.52 -12.61
N SER A 240 -9.66 -1.49 -13.89
CA SER A 240 -10.51 -2.03 -14.96
C SER A 240 -10.55 -3.58 -15.01
N ALA A 241 -9.86 -4.26 -14.10
CA ALA A 241 -9.72 -5.72 -14.05
C ALA A 241 -9.17 -6.34 -15.35
N LYS A 242 -8.50 -5.56 -16.17
CA LYS A 242 -7.84 -6.04 -17.38
C LYS A 242 -6.56 -6.78 -16.98
N PRO A 243 -6.26 -7.92 -17.62
CA PRO A 243 -5.00 -8.60 -17.42
C PRO A 243 -3.83 -7.64 -17.67
N LEU A 244 -2.83 -7.68 -16.81
CA LEU A 244 -1.56 -7.02 -17.09
C LEU A 244 -0.82 -7.88 -18.12
N ASP A 245 -0.59 -7.31 -19.30
CA ASP A 245 0.15 -8.02 -20.34
C ASP A 245 1.65 -7.98 -19.99
N ALA A 246 2.21 -9.15 -19.74
CA ALA A 246 3.62 -9.32 -19.43
C ALA A 246 4.56 -8.85 -20.57
N ASN A 247 4.04 -8.79 -21.81
CA ASN A 247 4.81 -8.42 -23.00
C ASN A 247 4.62 -6.95 -23.40
N SER A 248 3.59 -6.29 -22.88
CA SER A 248 3.43 -4.84 -23.09
C SER A 248 4.37 -4.11 -22.13
N GLY A 249 5.49 -3.62 -22.64
CA GLY A 249 6.25 -2.61 -21.94
C GLY A 249 5.31 -1.43 -21.67
N ILE A 250 4.81 -1.30 -20.43
CA ILE A 250 3.97 -0.17 -20.04
C ILE A 250 4.92 1.03 -19.92
N THR A 251 4.93 1.87 -20.95
CA THR A 251 5.60 3.17 -20.83
C THR A 251 4.68 4.06 -20.01
N ASP A 252 5.09 4.37 -18.81
CA ASP A 252 4.40 5.35 -17.99
C ASP A 252 4.47 6.72 -18.70
N PRO A 253 3.36 7.48 -18.80
CA PRO A 253 3.34 8.78 -19.44
C PRO A 253 4.32 9.82 -18.88
N THR A 254 4.85 9.59 -17.68
CA THR A 254 5.91 10.41 -17.08
C THR A 254 7.32 10.02 -17.53
N GLY A 255 7.44 9.03 -18.42
CA GLY A 255 8.72 8.48 -18.87
C GLY A 255 9.32 7.42 -17.93
N LEU A 256 8.63 7.05 -16.85
CA LEU A 256 9.01 5.94 -16.00
C LEU A 256 8.81 4.62 -16.76
N GLN A 257 9.85 3.81 -16.85
CA GLN A 257 9.75 2.49 -17.48
C GLN A 257 9.24 1.48 -16.45
N LEU A 258 8.15 0.80 -16.78
CA LEU A 258 7.57 -0.25 -15.96
C LEU A 258 7.91 -1.60 -16.58
N ARG A 259 8.54 -2.46 -15.79
CA ARG A 259 8.89 -3.82 -16.19
C ARG A 259 8.10 -4.83 -15.38
N PHE A 260 7.36 -5.66 -16.08
CA PHE A 260 6.70 -6.80 -15.44
C PHE A 260 7.75 -7.80 -14.93
N ALA A 261 7.65 -8.17 -13.65
CA ALA A 261 8.63 -9.00 -12.97
C ALA A 261 8.08 -10.36 -12.51
N GLY A 262 6.77 -10.57 -12.59
CA GLY A 262 6.16 -11.85 -12.26
C GLY A 262 4.63 -11.80 -12.15
N ALA A 263 4.03 -13.00 -12.20
CA ALA A 263 2.61 -13.24 -11.91
C ALA A 263 2.45 -14.45 -11.00
N ARG A 264 1.38 -14.47 -10.21
CA ARG A 264 0.99 -15.56 -9.33
C ARG A 264 -0.50 -15.87 -9.46
#